data_e86e1628c52fb617ee17a72976051c3e
#
_entry.id   e86e1628c52fb617ee17a72976051c3e
#
_cell.length_a   1.000
_cell.length_b   1.000
_cell.length_c   1.000
_cell.angle_alpha   90.00
_cell.angle_beta   90.00
_cell.angle_gamma   90.00
#
_symmetry.space_group_name_H-M   'P 1'
#
loop_
_entity.id
_entity.type
_entity.pdbx_description
1 polymer ?
#
loop_
_entity_poly.entity_id
_entity_poly.type
_entity_poly.pdbx_seq_one_letter_code
_entity_poly.pdbx_strand_id
1 'polypeptide(L)'
;MDPFLLLFIGLATVLGGILWLRLHPFIALFVAALLISGITPDTQVAGALAEKTINERVKQTGANLTEIEQAEIRNAQTDYANSTSPIQRITREFGVTFGKIGLVIALACLIGRCLLASGAADRIVRGALSVVGERGAPVAFLGSGFALGIPVFFDSLFLLAIPLAKAMWLKLRKNYLLLIVAIIAGGSMTHSLVPPTPGPLYVASALGINIGTMILAGLVVGLFTASAGYLYGVWLNRRMDIPFRETPEAIEKLESLSAKEIHELPSLFTSLLPIVLPVLLIAGGTLIVQTEASAGLKDFFKLLGDKNIALAIAAGLALFTLARHLKNKKEVAEQMQGALQEAGLIILICCAGGAFGAILLQTGIGPHLQSKVGEGASSLWLLPLAFLVTTVIRAAQGSATVAMITAVGIVGSFAAGNLDYHPVYLALAIGCGSKPLPWMNDSGFWVVQRLSGFTEKEMLKTWTVMLTAISVAGLLQVLVMAEVLPMKPAKPEAKPKQTSQVDSVPARAGLASLE
;
A
#
# COMPACT_ATOMS: atom_id res chain seq x y z
N MET A 1 -24.99 21.51 -1.60
CA MET A 1 -25.13 20.70 -0.36
C MET A 1 -23.91 20.89 0.52
N ASP A 2 -24.05 20.73 1.84
CA ASP A 2 -22.88 20.79 2.73
C ASP A 2 -21.93 19.62 2.44
N PRO A 3 -20.65 19.87 2.12
CA PRO A 3 -19.66 18.84 1.87
C PRO A 3 -19.44 17.86 3.04
N PHE A 4 -19.59 18.32 4.29
CA PHE A 4 -19.51 17.43 5.46
C PHE A 4 -20.68 16.47 5.53
N LEU A 5 -21.88 16.90 5.17
CA LEU A 5 -23.04 16.03 5.12
C LEU A 5 -22.85 14.94 4.06
N LEU A 6 -22.33 15.31 2.88
CA LEU A 6 -22.00 14.35 1.80
C LEU A 6 -20.93 13.34 2.25
N LEU A 7 -19.88 13.82 2.92
CA LEU A 7 -18.86 12.93 3.52
C LEU A 7 -19.48 11.97 4.52
N PHE A 8 -20.33 12.45 5.42
CA PHE A 8 -20.99 11.62 6.43
C PHE A 8 -21.91 10.56 5.78
N ILE A 9 -22.72 10.94 4.79
CA ILE A 9 -23.58 10.00 4.04
C ILE A 9 -22.71 8.93 3.35
N GLY A 10 -21.64 9.34 2.67
CA GLY A 10 -20.72 8.40 2.01
C GLY A 10 -20.10 7.42 2.99
N LEU A 11 -19.58 7.91 4.12
CA LEU A 11 -18.99 7.09 5.16
C LEU A 11 -20.01 6.15 5.81
N ALA A 12 -21.20 6.65 6.14
CA ALA A 12 -22.29 5.84 6.69
C ALA A 12 -22.72 4.74 5.72
N THR A 13 -22.76 5.04 4.40
CA THR A 13 -23.09 4.05 3.37
C THR A 13 -22.03 2.96 3.28
N VAL A 14 -20.73 3.32 3.28
CA VAL A 14 -19.63 2.34 3.25
C VAL A 14 -19.64 1.47 4.50
N LEU A 15 -19.65 2.10 5.69
CA LEU A 15 -19.60 1.36 6.95
C LEU A 15 -20.88 0.56 7.19
N GLY A 16 -22.06 1.14 6.95
CA GLY A 16 -23.33 0.45 7.06
C GLY A 16 -23.45 -0.71 6.08
N GLY A 17 -23.01 -0.51 4.83
CA GLY A 17 -22.96 -1.55 3.81
C GLY A 17 -22.08 -2.74 4.23
N ILE A 18 -20.88 -2.47 4.74
CA ILE A 18 -19.94 -3.53 5.14
C ILE A 18 -20.38 -4.19 6.46
N LEU A 19 -20.75 -3.41 7.49
CA LEU A 19 -20.99 -3.91 8.84
C LEU A 19 -22.38 -4.51 9.03
N TRP A 20 -23.42 -3.83 8.56
CA TRP A 20 -24.80 -4.24 8.75
C TRP A 20 -25.30 -5.15 7.64
N LEU A 21 -25.09 -4.73 6.39
CA LEU A 21 -25.55 -5.49 5.22
C LEU A 21 -24.56 -6.59 4.81
N ARG A 22 -23.37 -6.62 5.42
CA ARG A 22 -22.29 -7.57 5.10
C ARG A 22 -21.94 -7.62 3.62
N LEU A 23 -22.06 -6.48 2.95
CA LEU A 23 -21.71 -6.34 1.54
C LEU A 23 -20.19 -6.51 1.34
N HIS A 24 -19.83 -7.05 0.19
CA HIS A 24 -18.44 -7.04 -0.22
C HIS A 24 -17.91 -5.61 -0.35
N PRO A 25 -16.67 -5.29 0.11
CA PRO A 25 -16.12 -3.93 0.11
C PRO A 25 -16.20 -3.22 -1.24
N PHE A 26 -15.98 -3.95 -2.35
CA PHE A 26 -16.17 -3.42 -3.70
C PHE A 26 -17.58 -2.84 -3.90
N ILE A 27 -18.61 -3.59 -3.54
CA ILE A 27 -20.02 -3.18 -3.70
C ILE A 27 -20.33 -1.99 -2.81
N ALA A 28 -19.91 -2.02 -1.53
CA ALA A 28 -20.16 -0.94 -0.59
C ALA A 28 -19.54 0.40 -1.05
N LEU A 29 -18.27 0.37 -1.53
CA LEU A 29 -17.57 1.54 -2.04
C LEU A 29 -18.20 2.06 -3.34
N PHE A 30 -18.61 1.15 -4.25
CA PHE A 30 -19.24 1.53 -5.49
C PHE A 30 -20.62 2.15 -5.28
N VAL A 31 -21.45 1.57 -4.41
CA VAL A 31 -22.78 2.11 -4.05
C VAL A 31 -22.64 3.46 -3.37
N ALA A 32 -21.70 3.62 -2.45
CA ALA A 32 -21.42 4.90 -1.81
C ALA A 32 -20.99 5.97 -2.82
N ALA A 33 -20.10 5.63 -3.76
CA ALA A 33 -19.70 6.52 -4.84
C ALA A 33 -20.90 6.93 -5.71
N LEU A 34 -21.77 5.97 -6.05
CA LEU A 34 -22.96 6.22 -6.86
C LEU A 34 -23.95 7.15 -6.13
N LEU A 35 -24.20 6.89 -4.85
CA LEU A 35 -25.07 7.72 -4.03
C LEU A 35 -24.53 9.16 -3.94
N ILE A 36 -23.26 9.34 -3.57
CA ILE A 36 -22.66 10.67 -3.44
C ILE A 36 -22.63 11.39 -4.79
N SER A 37 -22.22 10.72 -5.87
CA SER A 37 -22.21 11.32 -7.20
C SER A 37 -23.60 11.75 -7.67
N GLY A 38 -24.64 10.97 -7.31
CA GLY A 38 -26.02 11.27 -7.70
C GLY A 38 -26.67 12.41 -6.93
N ILE A 39 -26.31 12.61 -5.64
CA ILE A 39 -26.87 13.67 -4.81
C ILE A 39 -26.04 14.98 -4.82
N THR A 40 -24.81 14.94 -5.36
CA THR A 40 -23.96 16.14 -5.46
C THR A 40 -24.39 16.98 -6.67
N PRO A 41 -24.76 18.27 -6.49
CA PRO A 41 -25.15 19.14 -7.60
C PRO A 41 -24.01 19.32 -8.62
N ASP A 42 -24.35 19.35 -9.91
CA ASP A 42 -23.37 19.50 -10.98
C ASP A 42 -22.56 20.80 -10.90
N THR A 43 -23.18 21.89 -10.41
CA THR A 43 -22.47 23.15 -10.14
C THR A 43 -21.39 23.02 -9.06
N GLN A 44 -21.63 22.19 -8.04
CA GLN A 44 -20.67 21.90 -6.98
C GLN A 44 -19.52 21.04 -7.51
N VAL A 45 -19.82 20.04 -8.33
CA VAL A 45 -18.82 19.20 -9.02
C VAL A 45 -17.94 20.07 -9.93
N ALA A 46 -18.53 20.93 -10.76
CA ALA A 46 -17.82 21.83 -11.65
C ALA A 46 -16.86 22.75 -10.88
N GLY A 47 -17.34 23.37 -9.81
CA GLY A 47 -16.53 24.25 -8.96
C GLY A 47 -15.33 23.52 -8.35
N ALA A 48 -15.53 22.36 -7.77
CA ALA A 48 -14.47 21.55 -7.15
C ALA A 48 -13.41 21.10 -8.17
N LEU A 49 -13.84 20.66 -9.35
CA LEU A 49 -12.94 20.25 -10.42
C LEU A 49 -12.16 21.45 -11.01
N ALA A 50 -12.80 22.59 -11.18
CA ALA A 50 -12.14 23.80 -11.65
C ALA A 50 -11.05 24.26 -10.69
N GLU A 51 -11.34 24.33 -9.39
CA GLU A 51 -10.37 24.70 -8.37
C GLU A 51 -9.19 23.72 -8.33
N LYS A 52 -9.44 22.43 -8.40
CA LYS A 52 -8.39 21.41 -8.48
C LYS A 52 -7.50 21.64 -9.70
N THR A 53 -8.09 21.84 -10.88
CA THR A 53 -7.34 22.03 -12.14
C THR A 53 -6.53 23.31 -12.11
N ILE A 54 -7.06 24.40 -11.57
CA ILE A 54 -6.36 25.67 -11.39
C ILE A 54 -5.15 25.47 -10.47
N ASN A 55 -5.34 24.84 -9.32
CA ASN A 55 -4.26 24.59 -8.36
C ASN A 55 -3.16 23.69 -8.92
N GLU A 56 -3.52 22.68 -9.71
CA GLU A 56 -2.55 21.80 -10.38
C GLU A 56 -1.74 22.56 -11.44
N ARG A 57 -2.37 23.42 -12.25
CA ARG A 57 -1.67 24.25 -13.24
C ARG A 57 -0.74 25.27 -12.58
N VAL A 58 -1.19 25.95 -11.54
CA VAL A 58 -0.35 26.89 -10.78
C VAL A 58 0.88 26.18 -10.20
N LYS A 59 0.71 24.96 -9.66
CA LYS A 59 1.84 24.15 -9.16
C LYS A 59 2.81 23.73 -10.27
N GLN A 60 2.32 23.45 -11.48
CA GLN A 60 3.15 23.02 -12.61
C GLN A 60 3.91 24.17 -13.26
N THR A 61 3.27 25.32 -13.41
CA THR A 61 3.83 26.50 -14.10
C THR A 61 4.62 27.42 -13.16
N GLY A 62 4.38 27.32 -11.85
CA GLY A 62 4.95 28.25 -10.86
C GLY A 62 4.41 29.70 -10.98
N ALA A 63 3.39 29.91 -11.81
CA ALA A 63 2.80 31.22 -12.07
C ALA A 63 1.28 31.19 -11.82
N ASN A 64 0.74 32.32 -11.35
CA ASN A 64 -0.70 32.48 -11.23
C ASN A 64 -1.32 32.58 -12.63
N LEU A 65 -2.44 31.83 -12.81
CA LEU A 65 -3.22 31.89 -14.06
C LEU A 65 -3.95 33.23 -14.20
N THR A 66 -4.07 33.71 -15.42
CA THR A 66 -4.88 34.89 -15.76
C THR A 66 -6.37 34.59 -15.50
N GLU A 67 -7.16 35.68 -15.37
CA GLU A 67 -8.62 35.54 -15.20
C GLU A 67 -9.28 34.81 -16.38
N ILE A 68 -8.77 35.03 -17.60
CA ILE A 68 -9.26 34.36 -18.81
C ILE A 68 -9.00 32.85 -18.75
N GLU A 69 -7.78 32.44 -18.41
CA GLU A 69 -7.44 30.99 -18.27
C GLU A 69 -8.24 30.31 -17.17
N GLN A 70 -8.49 31.02 -16.06
CA GLN A 70 -9.35 30.50 -14.99
C GLN A 70 -10.81 30.38 -15.43
N ALA A 71 -11.32 31.33 -16.21
CA ALA A 71 -12.67 31.29 -16.75
C ALA A 71 -12.84 30.15 -17.76
N GLU A 72 -11.85 29.93 -18.64
CA GLU A 72 -11.85 28.80 -19.58
C GLU A 72 -11.89 27.43 -18.84
N ILE A 73 -11.09 27.29 -17.77
CA ILE A 73 -11.11 26.07 -16.94
C ILE A 73 -12.48 25.88 -16.29
N ARG A 74 -13.08 26.94 -15.73
CA ARG A 74 -14.41 26.86 -15.10
C ARG A 74 -15.49 26.47 -16.10
N ASN A 75 -15.49 27.04 -17.29
CA ASN A 75 -16.44 26.71 -18.35
C ASN A 75 -16.30 25.25 -18.78
N ALA A 76 -15.06 24.79 -19.05
CA ALA A 76 -14.80 23.41 -19.42
C ALA A 76 -15.25 22.40 -18.34
N GLN A 77 -15.06 22.71 -17.06
CA GLN A 77 -15.51 21.84 -15.98
C GLN A 77 -17.03 21.90 -15.78
N THR A 78 -17.68 23.01 -16.08
CA THR A 78 -19.14 23.14 -16.07
C THR A 78 -19.75 22.28 -17.19
N ASP A 79 -19.21 22.36 -18.40
CA ASP A 79 -19.65 21.55 -19.53
C ASP A 79 -19.47 20.06 -19.24
N TYR A 80 -18.31 19.69 -18.65
CA TYR A 80 -18.07 18.31 -18.23
C TYR A 80 -19.09 17.84 -17.17
N ALA A 81 -19.35 18.63 -16.12
CA ALA A 81 -20.28 18.24 -15.07
C ALA A 81 -21.71 18.08 -15.61
N ASN A 82 -22.16 18.97 -16.49
CA ASN A 82 -23.50 18.96 -17.08
C ASN A 82 -23.68 17.83 -18.11
N SER A 83 -22.63 17.45 -18.82
CA SER A 83 -22.69 16.43 -19.87
C SER A 83 -22.43 14.99 -19.37
N THR A 84 -21.95 14.82 -18.14
CA THR A 84 -21.48 13.54 -17.62
C THR A 84 -22.39 13.02 -16.51
N SER A 85 -22.99 11.86 -16.73
CA SER A 85 -23.82 11.21 -15.69
C SER A 85 -23.01 10.74 -14.48
N PRO A 86 -23.64 10.57 -13.29
CA PRO A 86 -22.98 10.04 -12.09
C PRO A 86 -22.20 8.76 -12.33
N ILE A 87 -22.77 7.83 -13.09
CA ILE A 87 -22.11 6.54 -13.39
C ILE A 87 -20.89 6.72 -14.31
N GLN A 88 -20.93 7.63 -15.27
CA GLN A 88 -19.80 7.93 -16.15
C GLN A 88 -18.65 8.57 -15.38
N ARG A 89 -18.95 9.46 -14.42
CA ARG A 89 -17.93 10.01 -13.50
C ARG A 89 -17.23 8.92 -12.71
N ILE A 90 -17.99 7.98 -12.14
CA ILE A 90 -17.45 6.85 -11.37
C ILE A 90 -16.60 5.93 -12.25
N THR A 91 -17.10 5.53 -13.43
CA THR A 91 -16.36 4.62 -14.32
C THR A 91 -15.08 5.23 -14.85
N ARG A 92 -15.06 6.56 -15.09
CA ARG A 92 -13.85 7.29 -15.44
C ARG A 92 -12.80 7.23 -14.32
N GLU A 93 -13.18 7.57 -13.09
CA GLU A 93 -12.27 7.55 -11.95
C GLU A 93 -11.80 6.13 -11.59
N PHE A 94 -12.66 5.14 -11.80
CA PHE A 94 -12.32 3.74 -11.70
C PHE A 94 -11.24 3.36 -12.72
N GLY A 95 -11.40 3.76 -13.98
CA GLY A 95 -10.42 3.54 -15.04
C GLY A 95 -9.09 4.26 -14.80
N VAL A 96 -9.13 5.50 -14.31
CA VAL A 96 -7.92 6.27 -13.92
C VAL A 96 -7.15 5.53 -12.82
N THR A 97 -7.84 5.02 -11.81
CA THR A 97 -7.22 4.25 -10.73
C THR A 97 -6.63 2.94 -11.26
N PHE A 98 -7.35 2.22 -12.10
CA PHE A 98 -6.86 1.00 -12.76
C PHE A 98 -5.55 1.26 -13.53
N GLY A 99 -5.51 2.31 -14.34
CA GLY A 99 -4.31 2.68 -15.11
C GLY A 99 -3.09 2.99 -14.23
N LYS A 100 -3.30 3.53 -13.03
CA LYS A 100 -2.22 3.87 -12.09
C LYS A 100 -1.62 2.67 -11.37
N ILE A 101 -2.43 1.67 -10.99
CA ILE A 101 -2.00 0.60 -10.06
C ILE A 101 -2.35 -0.82 -10.52
N GLY A 102 -3.23 -1.01 -11.49
CA GLY A 102 -3.72 -2.33 -11.87
C GLY A 102 -2.59 -3.28 -12.30
N LEU A 103 -1.72 -2.84 -13.22
CA LEU A 103 -0.59 -3.64 -13.68
C LEU A 103 0.39 -3.96 -12.54
N VAL A 104 0.68 -2.98 -11.68
CA VAL A 104 1.59 -3.16 -10.54
C VAL A 104 1.08 -4.23 -9.58
N ILE A 105 -0.24 -4.21 -9.26
CA ILE A 105 -0.86 -5.22 -8.38
C ILE A 105 -0.81 -6.60 -9.03
N ALA A 106 -1.13 -6.71 -10.32
CA ALA A 106 -1.08 -7.99 -11.03
C ALA A 106 0.33 -8.60 -11.03
N LEU A 107 1.36 -7.80 -11.31
CA LEU A 107 2.76 -8.23 -11.28
C LEU A 107 3.21 -8.61 -9.86
N ALA A 108 2.80 -7.85 -8.84
CA ALA A 108 3.13 -8.17 -7.44
C ALA A 108 2.51 -9.50 -7.00
N CYS A 109 1.23 -9.75 -7.31
CA CYS A 109 0.58 -11.03 -7.03
C CYS A 109 1.27 -12.20 -7.74
N LEU A 110 1.70 -11.98 -9.00
CA LEU A 110 2.42 -12.99 -9.77
C LEU A 110 3.77 -13.32 -9.12
N ILE A 111 4.55 -12.29 -8.72
CA ILE A 111 5.82 -12.48 -7.99
C ILE A 111 5.58 -13.28 -6.72
N GLY A 112 4.64 -12.86 -5.88
CA GLY A 112 4.33 -13.53 -4.61
C GLY A 112 3.97 -15.00 -4.81
N ARG A 113 3.08 -15.30 -5.75
CA ARG A 113 2.65 -16.67 -6.06
C ARG A 113 3.79 -17.53 -6.61
N CYS A 114 4.61 -16.98 -7.50
CA CYS A 114 5.78 -17.68 -8.04
C CYS A 114 6.80 -18.03 -6.95
N LEU A 115 7.07 -17.11 -6.01
CA LEU A 115 8.00 -17.34 -4.90
C LEU A 115 7.51 -18.47 -3.97
N LEU A 116 6.19 -18.54 -3.72
CA LEU A 116 5.60 -19.60 -2.92
C LEU A 116 5.66 -20.95 -3.63
N ALA A 117 5.19 -21.02 -4.87
CA ALA A 117 5.05 -22.26 -5.61
C ALA A 117 6.39 -22.86 -6.06
N SER A 118 7.43 -22.03 -6.30
CA SER A 118 8.77 -22.51 -6.66
C SER A 118 9.59 -23.02 -5.47
N GLY A 119 9.14 -22.81 -4.22
CA GLY A 119 9.94 -23.06 -3.02
C GLY A 119 10.98 -21.96 -2.70
N ALA A 120 10.99 -20.85 -3.46
CA ALA A 120 11.92 -19.75 -3.23
C ALA A 120 11.70 -19.11 -1.85
N ALA A 121 10.47 -18.97 -1.41
CA ALA A 121 10.16 -18.44 -0.09
C ALA A 121 10.65 -19.36 1.04
N ASP A 122 10.52 -20.69 0.89
CA ASP A 122 11.13 -21.68 1.80
C ASP A 122 12.65 -21.55 1.84
N ARG A 123 13.29 -21.39 0.67
CA ARG A 123 14.73 -21.20 0.56
C ARG A 123 15.24 -19.94 1.28
N ILE A 124 14.47 -18.85 1.24
CA ILE A 124 14.81 -17.60 1.95
C ILE A 124 14.81 -17.82 3.47
N VAL A 125 13.77 -18.47 4.01
CA VAL A 125 13.69 -18.76 5.45
C VAL A 125 14.83 -19.68 5.89
N ARG A 126 15.08 -20.77 5.17
CA ARG A 126 16.19 -21.69 5.46
C ARG A 126 17.55 -21.03 5.29
N GLY A 127 17.68 -20.13 4.31
CA GLY A 127 18.90 -19.34 4.11
C GLY A 127 19.19 -18.41 5.30
N ALA A 128 18.17 -17.72 5.78
CA ALA A 128 18.32 -16.90 6.99
C ALA A 128 18.68 -17.74 8.23
N LEU A 129 18.03 -18.91 8.39
CA LEU A 129 18.36 -19.84 9.48
C LEU A 129 19.79 -20.37 9.41
N SER A 130 20.32 -20.62 8.22
CA SER A 130 21.71 -21.07 8.04
C SER A 130 22.75 -20.00 8.42
N VAL A 131 22.41 -18.71 8.26
CA VAL A 131 23.28 -17.58 8.61
C VAL A 131 23.32 -17.32 10.12
N VAL A 132 22.14 -17.28 10.77
CA VAL A 132 22.06 -16.91 12.20
C VAL A 132 22.11 -18.10 13.14
N GLY A 133 22.03 -19.32 12.60
CA GLY A 133 22.01 -20.55 13.35
C GLY A 133 20.71 -20.78 14.14
N GLU A 134 20.61 -21.94 14.77
CA GLU A 134 19.40 -22.35 15.48
C GLU A 134 19.04 -21.43 16.66
N ARG A 135 20.03 -20.90 17.37
CA ARG A 135 19.80 -19.98 18.49
C ARG A 135 19.23 -18.65 18.05
N GLY A 136 19.57 -18.21 16.83
CA GLY A 136 19.08 -17.00 16.19
C GLY A 136 17.79 -17.19 15.38
N ALA A 137 17.14 -18.36 15.46
CA ALA A 137 15.95 -18.69 14.69
C ALA A 137 14.84 -17.61 14.76
N PRO A 138 14.49 -17.02 15.92
CA PRO A 138 13.49 -15.96 15.95
C PRO A 138 13.88 -14.74 15.09
N VAL A 139 15.16 -14.37 15.03
CA VAL A 139 15.66 -13.27 14.19
C VAL A 139 15.61 -13.67 12.71
N ALA A 140 15.91 -14.93 12.37
CA ALA A 140 15.75 -15.43 11.01
C ALA A 140 14.29 -15.34 10.54
N PHE A 141 13.34 -15.74 11.37
CA PHE A 141 11.91 -15.64 11.06
C PHE A 141 11.43 -14.18 10.96
N LEU A 142 11.94 -13.29 11.81
CA LEU A 142 11.68 -11.86 11.72
C LEU A 142 12.15 -11.28 10.38
N GLY A 143 13.42 -11.50 10.03
CA GLY A 143 14.02 -10.98 8.80
C GLY A 143 13.40 -11.58 7.53
N SER A 144 13.15 -12.90 7.54
CA SER A 144 12.47 -13.56 6.42
C SER A 144 11.03 -13.09 6.28
N GLY A 145 10.31 -12.95 7.40
CA GLY A 145 8.97 -12.38 7.42
C GLY A 145 8.93 -10.97 6.87
N PHE A 146 9.91 -10.14 7.25
CA PHE A 146 10.04 -8.78 6.74
C PHE A 146 10.31 -8.76 5.23
N ALA A 147 11.27 -9.53 4.74
CA ALA A 147 11.61 -9.57 3.32
C ALA A 147 10.47 -10.13 2.46
N LEU A 148 9.89 -11.25 2.88
CA LEU A 148 8.77 -11.88 2.17
C LEU A 148 7.48 -11.07 2.26
N GLY A 149 7.26 -10.31 3.34
CA GLY A 149 6.09 -9.43 3.52
C GLY A 149 6.01 -8.29 2.50
N ILE A 150 7.10 -8.00 1.75
CA ILE A 150 7.11 -7.01 0.68
C ILE A 150 6.26 -7.48 -0.52
N PRO A 151 6.51 -8.64 -1.16
CA PRO A 151 5.73 -9.09 -2.31
C PRO A 151 4.63 -10.11 -1.97
N VAL A 152 4.64 -10.72 -0.79
CA VAL A 152 3.75 -11.84 -0.42
C VAL A 152 2.70 -11.38 0.58
N PHE A 153 1.45 -11.81 0.39
CA PHE A 153 0.39 -11.56 1.37
C PHE A 153 0.69 -12.24 2.69
N PHE A 154 0.35 -11.58 3.79
CA PHE A 154 0.65 -12.05 5.13
C PHE A 154 0.14 -13.48 5.41
N ASP A 155 -1.09 -13.79 5.01
CA ASP A 155 -1.69 -15.11 5.23
C ASP A 155 -0.88 -16.22 4.54
N SER A 156 -0.46 -15.98 3.31
CA SER A 156 0.36 -16.93 2.53
C SER A 156 1.79 -17.04 3.08
N LEU A 157 2.38 -15.93 3.50
CA LEU A 157 3.67 -15.90 4.19
C LEU A 157 3.62 -16.72 5.48
N PHE A 158 2.58 -16.52 6.30
CA PHE A 158 2.42 -17.21 7.56
C PHE A 158 2.21 -18.72 7.36
N LEU A 159 1.35 -19.10 6.41
CA LEU A 159 1.10 -20.49 6.04
C LEU A 159 2.41 -21.22 5.66
N LEU A 160 3.31 -20.57 4.96
CA LEU A 160 4.60 -21.13 4.57
C LEU A 160 5.60 -21.20 5.74
N ALA A 161 5.66 -20.14 6.56
CA ALA A 161 6.69 -20.03 7.59
C ALA A 161 6.37 -20.89 8.83
N ILE A 162 5.09 -21.14 9.13
CA ILE A 162 4.67 -21.84 10.34
C ILE A 162 5.18 -23.29 10.45
N PRO A 163 5.16 -24.13 9.38
CA PRO A 163 5.73 -25.47 9.48
C PRO A 163 7.21 -25.46 9.82
N LEU A 164 7.97 -24.51 9.27
CA LEU A 164 9.41 -24.35 9.56
C LEU A 164 9.64 -23.90 11.00
N ALA A 165 8.80 -22.97 11.52
CA ALA A 165 8.87 -22.53 12.92
C ALA A 165 8.54 -23.66 13.88
N LYS A 166 7.55 -24.49 13.56
CA LYS A 166 7.20 -25.70 14.34
C LYS A 166 8.33 -26.73 14.33
N ALA A 167 8.90 -27.01 13.15
CA ALA A 167 10.04 -27.92 13.01
C ALA A 167 11.27 -27.40 13.79
N MET A 168 11.51 -26.07 13.78
CA MET A 168 12.56 -25.46 14.58
C MET A 168 12.29 -25.59 16.07
N TRP A 169 11.04 -25.43 16.51
CA TRP A 169 10.69 -25.67 17.91
C TRP A 169 10.92 -27.13 18.32
N LEU A 170 10.61 -28.12 17.47
CA LEU A 170 10.88 -29.54 17.75
C LEU A 170 12.37 -29.80 18.04
N LYS A 171 13.27 -29.06 17.36
CA LYS A 171 14.71 -29.12 17.61
C LYS A 171 15.13 -28.39 18.88
N LEU A 172 14.61 -27.19 19.11
CA LEU A 172 15.04 -26.31 20.21
C LEU A 172 14.32 -26.60 21.52
N ARG A 173 13.09 -27.11 21.47
CA ARG A 173 12.16 -27.35 22.60
C ARG A 173 11.95 -26.14 23.50
N LYS A 174 12.06 -24.91 22.92
CA LYS A 174 11.90 -23.64 23.65
C LYS A 174 11.46 -22.52 22.71
N ASN A 175 10.93 -21.44 23.29
CA ASN A 175 10.60 -20.18 22.62
C ASN A 175 9.54 -20.30 21.51
N TYR A 176 8.57 -21.23 21.60
CA TYR A 176 7.53 -21.42 20.58
C TYR A 176 6.80 -20.11 20.27
N LEU A 177 6.33 -19.43 21.32
CA LEU A 177 5.66 -18.13 21.19
C LEU A 177 6.52 -17.13 20.42
N LEU A 178 7.81 -17.01 20.74
CA LEU A 178 8.70 -16.06 20.11
C LEU A 178 8.93 -16.34 18.62
N LEU A 179 9.01 -17.61 18.22
CA LEU A 179 9.12 -17.98 16.80
C LEU A 179 7.90 -17.50 16.01
N ILE A 180 6.69 -17.72 16.56
CA ILE A 180 5.44 -17.31 15.92
C ILE A 180 5.33 -15.78 15.85
N VAL A 181 5.57 -15.10 16.97
CA VAL A 181 5.49 -13.64 17.06
C VAL A 181 6.52 -12.96 16.16
N ALA A 182 7.70 -13.55 15.98
CA ALA A 182 8.72 -13.03 15.08
C ALA A 182 8.27 -13.01 13.61
N ILE A 183 7.59 -14.08 13.14
CA ILE A 183 7.00 -14.11 11.79
C ILE A 183 5.96 -12.98 11.65
N ILE A 184 5.09 -12.84 12.66
CA ILE A 184 4.03 -11.83 12.66
C ILE A 184 4.63 -10.42 12.64
N ALA A 185 5.60 -10.15 13.50
CA ALA A 185 6.25 -8.84 13.61
C ALA A 185 6.95 -8.44 12.31
N GLY A 186 7.67 -9.39 11.67
CA GLY A 186 8.34 -9.14 10.40
C GLY A 186 7.36 -8.87 9.25
N GLY A 187 6.38 -9.76 9.04
CA GLY A 187 5.53 -9.71 7.85
C GLY A 187 4.38 -8.72 7.93
N SER A 188 3.84 -8.46 9.12
CA SER A 188 2.59 -7.72 9.28
C SER A 188 2.72 -6.23 8.90
N MET A 189 3.70 -5.52 9.48
CA MET A 189 3.87 -4.08 9.22
C MET A 189 4.43 -3.80 7.84
N THR A 190 5.36 -4.62 7.36
CA THR A 190 5.92 -4.49 6.01
C THR A 190 4.83 -4.53 4.96
N HIS A 191 3.88 -5.45 5.09
CA HIS A 191 2.73 -5.56 4.19
C HIS A 191 1.85 -4.30 4.15
N SER A 192 1.79 -3.49 5.20
CA SER A 192 0.99 -2.26 5.25
C SER A 192 1.77 -0.97 4.99
N LEU A 193 3.10 -1.03 4.96
CA LEU A 193 3.94 0.15 4.82
C LEU A 193 4.73 0.19 3.51
N VAL A 194 5.06 -0.98 2.93
CA VAL A 194 5.99 -1.07 1.81
C VAL A 194 5.29 -1.55 0.53
N PRO A 195 5.24 -0.72 -0.53
CA PRO A 195 4.87 -1.20 -1.86
C PRO A 195 5.82 -2.32 -2.34
N PRO A 196 5.39 -3.24 -3.21
CA PRO A 196 4.21 -3.17 -4.07
C PRO A 196 2.92 -3.78 -3.49
N THR A 197 2.85 -4.07 -2.20
CA THR A 197 1.59 -4.52 -1.57
C THR A 197 0.46 -3.52 -1.83
N PRO A 198 -0.79 -4.00 -2.06
CA PRO A 198 -1.87 -3.17 -2.61
C PRO A 198 -2.26 -1.97 -1.75
N GLY A 199 -2.27 -2.12 -0.42
CA GLY A 199 -2.61 -1.04 0.52
C GLY A 199 -1.71 0.18 0.39
N PRO A 200 -0.41 0.07 0.71
CA PRO A 200 0.52 1.20 0.63
C PRO A 200 0.72 1.70 -0.82
N LEU A 201 0.65 0.81 -1.82
CA LEU A 201 0.71 1.20 -3.22
C LEU A 201 -0.46 2.13 -3.59
N TYR A 202 -1.68 1.74 -3.19
CA TYR A 202 -2.86 2.54 -3.46
C TYR A 202 -2.81 3.89 -2.73
N VAL A 203 -2.46 3.89 -1.45
CA VAL A 203 -2.34 5.13 -0.65
C VAL A 203 -1.31 6.08 -1.26
N ALA A 204 -0.13 5.57 -1.65
CA ALA A 204 0.90 6.36 -2.31
C ALA A 204 0.38 6.96 -3.63
N SER A 205 -0.33 6.16 -4.45
CA SER A 205 -0.92 6.62 -5.71
C SER A 205 -2.01 7.68 -5.49
N ALA A 206 -2.87 7.50 -4.49
CA ALA A 206 -3.96 8.42 -4.17
C ALA A 206 -3.45 9.78 -3.66
N LEU A 207 -2.36 9.78 -2.89
CA LEU A 207 -1.72 10.99 -2.36
C LEU A 207 -0.66 11.59 -3.31
N GLY A 208 -0.47 11.02 -4.52
CA GLY A 208 0.52 11.51 -5.48
C GLY A 208 1.98 11.31 -5.05
N ILE A 209 2.26 10.35 -4.17
CA ILE A 209 3.59 10.07 -3.64
C ILE A 209 4.38 9.23 -4.64
N ASN A 210 5.65 9.58 -4.84
CA ASN A 210 6.57 8.74 -5.59
C ASN A 210 6.72 7.36 -4.90
N ILE A 211 6.60 6.27 -5.67
CA ILE A 211 6.63 4.92 -5.13
C ILE A 211 7.96 4.58 -4.45
N GLY A 212 9.09 5.05 -5.00
CA GLY A 212 10.41 4.86 -4.38
C GLY A 212 10.52 5.56 -3.03
N THR A 213 10.01 6.79 -2.91
CA THR A 213 9.92 7.51 -1.62
C THR A 213 9.07 6.72 -0.62
N MET A 214 7.92 6.17 -1.07
CA MET A 214 7.08 5.36 -0.21
C MET A 214 7.76 4.06 0.23
N ILE A 215 8.50 3.39 -0.67
CA ILE A 215 9.29 2.20 -0.34
C ILE A 215 10.34 2.54 0.73
N LEU A 216 11.15 3.58 0.51
CA LEU A 216 12.24 3.94 1.43
C LEU A 216 11.70 4.31 2.82
N ALA A 217 10.71 5.19 2.87
CA ALA A 217 10.10 5.60 4.13
C ALA A 217 9.37 4.43 4.82
N GLY A 218 8.68 3.58 4.04
CA GLY A 218 8.03 2.37 4.53
C GLY A 218 9.00 1.34 5.09
N LEU A 219 10.18 1.17 4.48
CA LEU A 219 11.24 0.29 5.00
C LEU A 219 11.78 0.81 6.34
N VAL A 220 12.02 2.11 6.47
CA VAL A 220 12.51 2.71 7.73
C VAL A 220 11.51 2.51 8.86
N VAL A 221 10.24 2.87 8.65
CA VAL A 221 9.20 2.70 9.66
C VAL A 221 8.88 1.23 9.91
N GLY A 222 8.88 0.42 8.83
CA GLY A 222 8.65 -1.02 8.90
C GLY A 222 9.72 -1.74 9.73
N LEU A 223 11.00 -1.41 9.53
CA LEU A 223 12.11 -2.02 10.28
C LEU A 223 12.02 -1.68 11.78
N PHE A 224 11.71 -0.44 12.11
CA PHE A 224 11.52 -0.01 13.50
C PHE A 224 10.35 -0.75 14.15
N THR A 225 9.19 -0.79 13.48
CA THR A 225 7.99 -1.45 14.01
C THR A 225 8.17 -2.96 14.11
N ALA A 226 8.85 -3.61 13.16
CA ALA A 226 9.21 -5.03 13.24
C ALA A 226 10.13 -5.31 14.43
N SER A 227 11.13 -4.43 14.67
CA SER A 227 12.03 -4.52 15.82
C SER A 227 11.28 -4.34 17.15
N ALA A 228 10.37 -3.36 17.21
CA ALA A 228 9.52 -3.14 18.39
C ALA A 228 8.61 -4.37 18.65
N GLY A 229 8.04 -4.97 17.59
CA GLY A 229 7.26 -6.21 17.68
C GLY A 229 8.08 -7.39 18.18
N TYR A 230 9.31 -7.52 17.72
CA TYR A 230 10.23 -8.53 18.21
C TYR A 230 10.56 -8.37 19.69
N LEU A 231 10.86 -7.15 20.12
CA LEU A 231 11.13 -6.84 21.54
C LEU A 231 9.89 -7.13 22.41
N TYR A 232 8.71 -6.76 21.93
CA TYR A 232 7.46 -7.16 22.58
C TYR A 232 7.33 -8.68 22.67
N GLY A 233 7.65 -9.41 21.60
CA GLY A 233 7.66 -10.88 21.57
C GLY A 233 8.63 -11.48 22.59
N VAL A 234 9.84 -10.93 22.73
CA VAL A 234 10.82 -11.36 23.73
C VAL A 234 10.28 -11.13 25.14
N TRP A 235 9.68 -9.97 25.40
CA TRP A 235 9.06 -9.66 26.69
C TRP A 235 7.90 -10.61 27.01
N LEU A 236 7.03 -10.86 26.02
CA LEU A 236 5.87 -11.71 26.18
C LEU A 236 6.26 -13.18 26.40
N ASN A 237 7.28 -13.67 25.68
CA ASN A 237 7.80 -15.03 25.78
C ASN A 237 8.41 -15.36 27.15
N ARG A 238 8.82 -14.33 27.91
CA ARG A 238 9.28 -14.48 29.29
C ARG A 238 8.13 -14.54 30.29
N ARG A 239 6.92 -14.12 29.91
CA ARG A 239 5.74 -14.01 30.79
C ARG A 239 4.64 -15.01 30.48
N MET A 240 4.65 -15.55 29.27
CA MET A 240 3.65 -16.52 28.81
C MET A 240 4.37 -17.75 28.28
N ASP A 241 4.07 -18.89 28.86
CA ASP A 241 4.44 -20.18 28.28
C ASP A 241 3.24 -20.73 27.51
N ILE A 242 3.34 -20.77 26.18
CA ILE A 242 2.32 -21.32 25.32
C ILE A 242 2.74 -22.72 24.90
N PRO A 243 2.00 -23.77 25.30
CA PRO A 243 2.33 -25.14 24.97
C PRO A 243 2.20 -25.40 23.47
N PHE A 244 3.06 -26.23 22.95
CA PHE A 244 2.97 -26.77 21.60
C PHE A 244 1.83 -27.79 21.51
N ARG A 245 0.84 -27.53 20.66
CA ARG A 245 -0.40 -28.31 20.56
C ARG A 245 -0.48 -28.94 19.16
N GLU A 246 0.16 -30.08 18.96
CA GLU A 246 0.11 -30.82 17.70
C GLU A 246 -0.14 -32.30 17.97
N THR A 247 -0.77 -32.99 17.01
CA THR A 247 -0.95 -34.43 17.05
C THR A 247 0.33 -35.18 16.71
N PRO A 248 0.53 -36.41 17.15
CA PRO A 248 1.71 -37.21 16.79
C PRO A 248 1.92 -37.31 15.28
N GLU A 249 0.84 -37.51 14.51
CA GLU A 249 0.88 -37.62 13.05
C GLU A 249 1.33 -36.30 12.39
N ALA A 250 0.90 -35.15 12.96
CA ALA A 250 1.35 -33.85 12.49
C ALA A 250 2.83 -33.62 12.79
N ILE A 251 3.33 -34.10 13.92
CA ILE A 251 4.76 -34.03 14.29
C ILE A 251 5.60 -34.83 13.30
N GLU A 252 5.24 -36.07 12.98
CA GLU A 252 5.95 -36.89 11.98
C GLU A 252 6.01 -36.20 10.61
N LYS A 253 4.89 -35.61 10.19
CA LYS A 253 4.84 -34.84 8.95
C LYS A 253 5.72 -33.60 8.99
N LEU A 254 5.82 -32.89 10.12
CA LEU A 254 6.71 -31.74 10.28
C LEU A 254 8.18 -32.15 10.23
N GLU A 255 8.53 -33.29 10.82
CA GLU A 255 9.88 -33.83 10.76
C GLU A 255 10.27 -34.23 9.33
N SER A 256 9.38 -34.84 8.57
CA SER A 256 9.59 -35.15 7.15
C SER A 256 9.74 -33.91 6.28
N LEU A 257 8.96 -32.84 6.55
CA LEU A 257 9.10 -31.55 5.85
C LEU A 257 10.42 -30.86 6.16
N SER A 258 10.93 -31.01 7.40
CA SER A 258 12.24 -30.46 7.78
C SER A 258 13.41 -31.19 7.13
N ALA A 259 13.23 -32.44 6.75
CA ALA A 259 14.21 -33.28 6.06
C ALA A 259 14.35 -32.98 4.56
N LYS A 260 13.47 -32.13 3.99
CA LYS A 260 13.58 -31.71 2.58
C LYS A 260 14.95 -31.10 2.33
N GLU A 261 15.68 -31.64 1.37
CA GLU A 261 17.05 -31.22 1.12
C GLU A 261 17.11 -29.83 0.47
N ILE A 262 18.05 -29.01 0.90
CA ILE A 262 18.20 -27.61 0.43
C ILE A 262 18.51 -27.56 -1.07
N HIS A 263 19.11 -28.62 -1.63
CA HIS A 263 19.44 -28.66 -3.05
C HIS A 263 18.23 -28.84 -3.98
N GLU A 264 17.08 -29.28 -3.46
CA GLU A 264 15.83 -29.34 -4.21
C GLU A 264 15.15 -27.96 -4.35
N LEU A 265 15.60 -26.96 -3.60
CA LEU A 265 15.07 -25.61 -3.60
C LEU A 265 15.90 -24.70 -4.57
N PRO A 266 15.30 -23.62 -5.08
CA PRO A 266 16.04 -22.62 -5.85
C PRO A 266 17.27 -22.10 -5.10
N SER A 267 18.27 -21.55 -5.83
CA SER A 267 19.40 -20.88 -5.18
C SER A 267 18.91 -19.68 -4.34
N LEU A 268 19.61 -19.34 -3.27
CA LEU A 268 19.23 -18.18 -2.43
C LEU A 268 19.22 -16.88 -3.24
N PHE A 269 20.17 -16.72 -4.16
CA PHE A 269 20.26 -15.55 -5.03
C PHE A 269 19.03 -15.43 -5.94
N THR A 270 18.64 -16.49 -6.64
CA THR A 270 17.45 -16.49 -7.51
C THR A 270 16.15 -16.34 -6.73
N SER A 271 16.13 -16.75 -5.46
CA SER A 271 14.99 -16.58 -4.57
C SER A 271 14.82 -15.15 -4.08
N LEU A 272 15.91 -14.45 -3.77
CA LEU A 272 15.89 -13.06 -3.29
C LEU A 272 15.74 -12.05 -4.42
N LEU A 273 16.26 -12.37 -5.61
CA LEU A 273 16.32 -11.42 -6.73
C LEU A 273 14.97 -10.80 -7.11
N PRO A 274 13.85 -11.54 -7.21
CA PRO A 274 12.54 -10.97 -7.52
C PRO A 274 11.99 -10.01 -6.44
N ILE A 275 12.53 -10.04 -5.22
CA ILE A 275 12.15 -9.15 -4.10
C ILE A 275 13.04 -7.92 -4.10
N VAL A 276 14.36 -8.14 -4.13
CA VAL A 276 15.36 -7.09 -3.92
C VAL A 276 15.50 -6.20 -5.15
N LEU A 277 15.48 -6.80 -6.36
CA LEU A 277 15.70 -6.06 -7.60
C LEU A 277 14.70 -4.93 -7.84
N PRO A 278 13.37 -5.12 -7.78
CA PRO A 278 12.42 -4.03 -7.99
C PRO A 278 12.56 -2.93 -6.92
N VAL A 279 12.83 -3.30 -5.67
CA VAL A 279 13.08 -2.33 -4.59
C VAL A 279 14.30 -1.47 -4.92
N LEU A 280 15.41 -2.09 -5.34
CA LEU A 280 16.64 -1.37 -5.71
C LEU A 280 16.44 -0.50 -6.95
N LEU A 281 15.76 -1.00 -7.98
CA LEU A 281 15.52 -0.23 -9.20
C LEU A 281 14.61 0.98 -8.96
N ILE A 282 13.49 0.80 -8.25
CA ILE A 282 12.52 1.87 -8.00
C ILE A 282 13.09 2.90 -7.00
N ALA A 283 13.64 2.44 -5.87
CA ALA A 283 14.21 3.34 -4.87
C ALA A 283 15.51 3.98 -5.38
N GLY A 284 16.39 3.22 -6.03
CA GLY A 284 17.61 3.72 -6.64
C GLY A 284 17.34 4.75 -7.74
N GLY A 285 16.34 4.49 -8.61
CA GLY A 285 15.89 5.44 -9.62
C GLY A 285 15.42 6.76 -8.99
N THR A 286 14.66 6.69 -7.89
CA THR A 286 14.21 7.87 -7.17
C THR A 286 15.36 8.69 -6.57
N LEU A 287 16.37 8.03 -6.01
CA LEU A 287 17.53 8.70 -5.41
C LEU A 287 18.45 9.30 -6.49
N ILE A 288 18.75 8.55 -7.56
CA ILE A 288 19.69 9.00 -8.62
C ILE A 288 19.16 10.23 -9.37
N VAL A 289 17.85 10.31 -9.59
CA VAL A 289 17.25 11.49 -10.24
C VAL A 289 17.48 12.78 -9.44
N GLN A 290 17.64 12.69 -8.12
CA GLN A 290 17.90 13.84 -7.22
C GLN A 290 19.39 14.21 -7.12
N THR A 291 20.30 13.40 -7.67
CA THR A 291 21.76 13.69 -7.67
C THR A 291 22.18 14.48 -8.89
N GLU A 292 23.41 14.99 -8.91
CA GLU A 292 24.05 15.63 -10.07
C GLU A 292 24.63 14.63 -11.09
N ALA A 293 24.10 13.40 -11.15
CA ALA A 293 24.53 12.39 -12.09
C ALA A 293 24.30 12.82 -13.55
N SER A 294 25.07 12.23 -14.50
CA SER A 294 24.94 12.52 -15.93
C SER A 294 23.53 12.26 -16.46
N ALA A 295 23.10 13.01 -17.47
CA ALA A 295 21.76 12.89 -18.06
C ALA A 295 21.46 11.44 -18.52
N GLY A 296 22.42 10.80 -19.21
CA GLY A 296 22.25 9.41 -19.67
C GLY A 296 22.05 8.41 -18.53
N LEU A 297 22.74 8.59 -17.38
CA LEU A 297 22.56 7.75 -16.22
C LEU A 297 21.18 7.99 -15.57
N LYS A 298 20.75 9.24 -15.48
CA LYS A 298 19.41 9.58 -14.99
C LYS A 298 18.31 8.98 -15.85
N ASP A 299 18.42 9.06 -17.19
CA ASP A 299 17.44 8.50 -18.12
C ASP A 299 17.39 6.97 -18.04
N PHE A 300 18.55 6.31 -17.92
CA PHE A 300 18.62 4.86 -17.72
C PHE A 300 17.92 4.42 -16.43
N PHE A 301 18.22 5.08 -15.31
CA PHE A 301 17.57 4.77 -14.03
C PHE A 301 16.12 5.22 -13.97
N LYS A 302 15.72 6.26 -14.70
CA LYS A 302 14.32 6.66 -14.84
C LYS A 302 13.51 5.59 -15.58
N LEU A 303 14.08 4.96 -16.61
CA LEU A 303 13.46 3.86 -17.34
C LEU A 303 13.36 2.60 -16.49
N LEU A 304 14.47 2.10 -15.96
CA LEU A 304 14.50 0.86 -15.18
C LEU A 304 13.83 0.99 -13.79
N GLY A 305 13.82 2.19 -13.23
CA GLY A 305 13.14 2.53 -11.97
C GLY A 305 11.65 2.81 -12.14
N ASP A 306 11.12 2.79 -13.38
CA ASP A 306 9.66 2.79 -13.55
C ASP A 306 9.07 1.54 -12.90
N LYS A 307 8.04 1.76 -12.06
CA LYS A 307 7.43 0.70 -11.25
C LYS A 307 6.92 -0.48 -12.05
N ASN A 308 6.39 -0.23 -13.26
CA ASN A 308 5.86 -1.29 -14.12
C ASN A 308 6.99 -2.10 -14.73
N ILE A 309 8.06 -1.44 -15.19
CA ILE A 309 9.24 -2.09 -15.80
C ILE A 309 9.98 -2.89 -14.73
N ALA A 310 10.28 -2.30 -13.58
CA ALA A 310 10.99 -2.98 -12.49
C ALA A 310 10.25 -4.23 -12.01
N LEU A 311 8.92 -4.14 -11.82
CA LEU A 311 8.11 -5.29 -11.42
C LEU A 311 7.89 -6.29 -12.54
N ALA A 312 7.83 -5.88 -13.81
CA ALA A 312 7.75 -6.81 -14.94
C ALA A 312 9.03 -7.65 -15.05
N ILE A 313 10.20 -7.04 -14.87
CA ILE A 313 11.48 -7.77 -14.83
C ILE A 313 11.48 -8.75 -13.65
N ALA A 314 11.07 -8.32 -12.46
CA ALA A 314 10.99 -9.19 -11.28
C ALA A 314 10.00 -10.35 -11.46
N ALA A 315 8.83 -10.09 -12.05
CA ALA A 315 7.83 -11.12 -12.35
C ALA A 315 8.37 -12.13 -13.39
N GLY A 316 9.08 -11.66 -14.41
CA GLY A 316 9.75 -12.53 -15.38
C GLY A 316 10.79 -13.45 -14.73
N LEU A 317 11.60 -12.93 -13.80
CA LEU A 317 12.58 -13.72 -13.04
C LEU A 317 11.90 -14.72 -12.10
N ALA A 318 10.83 -14.31 -11.41
CA ALA A 318 10.06 -15.20 -10.53
C ALA A 318 9.40 -16.32 -11.33
N LEU A 319 8.82 -16.00 -12.49
CA LEU A 319 8.19 -16.96 -13.39
C LEU A 319 9.22 -17.93 -13.99
N PHE A 320 10.39 -17.43 -14.39
CA PHE A 320 11.51 -18.29 -14.84
C PHE A 320 11.94 -19.28 -13.74
N THR A 321 12.06 -18.80 -12.51
CA THR A 321 12.37 -19.65 -11.34
C THR A 321 11.29 -20.71 -11.14
N LEU A 322 10.01 -20.31 -11.21
CA LEU A 322 8.87 -21.23 -11.11
C LEU A 322 8.92 -22.30 -12.21
N ALA A 323 9.05 -21.88 -13.48
CA ALA A 323 9.06 -22.78 -14.63
C ALA A 323 10.24 -23.77 -14.63
N ARG A 324 11.36 -23.40 -14.00
CA ARG A 324 12.52 -24.28 -13.84
C ARG A 324 12.31 -25.35 -12.76
N HIS A 325 11.52 -25.06 -11.74
CA HIS A 325 11.28 -25.97 -10.60
C HIS A 325 10.02 -26.80 -10.76
N LEU A 326 8.97 -26.26 -11.40
CA LEU A 326 7.79 -27.03 -11.78
C LEU A 326 7.99 -27.59 -13.18
N LYS A 327 8.16 -28.91 -13.29
CA LYS A 327 8.37 -29.59 -14.59
C LYS A 327 7.12 -29.62 -15.47
N ASN A 328 5.95 -29.36 -14.91
CA ASN A 328 4.66 -29.44 -15.60
C ASN A 328 4.16 -28.02 -15.97
N LYS A 329 4.06 -27.76 -17.28
CA LYS A 329 3.56 -26.48 -17.81
C LYS A 329 2.13 -26.18 -17.36
N LYS A 330 1.30 -27.19 -17.13
CA LYS A 330 -0.07 -27.01 -16.65
C LYS A 330 -0.10 -26.46 -15.24
N GLU A 331 0.75 -26.98 -14.35
CA GLU A 331 0.89 -26.45 -12.97
C GLU A 331 1.38 -24.99 -12.97
N VAL A 332 2.34 -24.65 -13.85
CA VAL A 332 2.78 -23.25 -14.00
C VAL A 332 1.61 -22.35 -14.41
N ALA A 333 0.81 -22.78 -15.39
CA ALA A 333 -0.36 -22.02 -15.85
C ALA A 333 -1.42 -21.87 -14.74
N GLU A 334 -1.67 -22.92 -13.94
CA GLU A 334 -2.58 -22.88 -12.78
C GLU A 334 -2.11 -21.88 -11.71
N GLN A 335 -0.80 -21.84 -11.43
CA GLN A 335 -0.25 -20.86 -10.48
C GLN A 335 -0.38 -19.42 -11.01
N MET A 336 -0.15 -19.19 -12.29
CA MET A 336 -0.36 -17.88 -12.92
C MET A 336 -1.83 -17.47 -12.89
N GLN A 337 -2.74 -18.36 -13.21
CA GLN A 337 -4.18 -18.10 -13.16
C GLN A 337 -4.63 -17.76 -11.73
N GLY A 338 -4.16 -18.50 -10.73
CA GLY A 338 -4.43 -18.20 -9.32
C GLY A 338 -3.93 -16.82 -8.89
N ALA A 339 -2.74 -16.42 -9.32
CA ALA A 339 -2.21 -15.07 -9.06
C ALA A 339 -3.08 -13.97 -9.68
N LEU A 340 -3.54 -14.16 -10.92
CA LEU A 340 -4.38 -13.18 -11.62
C LEU A 340 -5.80 -13.10 -11.02
N GLN A 341 -6.36 -14.21 -10.55
CA GLN A 341 -7.65 -14.21 -9.83
C GLN A 341 -7.55 -13.42 -8.52
N GLU A 342 -6.48 -13.63 -7.75
CA GLU A 342 -6.21 -12.88 -6.51
C GLU A 342 -6.02 -11.39 -6.80
N ALA A 343 -5.21 -11.05 -7.81
CA ALA A 343 -5.00 -9.68 -8.25
C ALA A 343 -6.31 -9.00 -8.69
N GLY A 344 -7.16 -9.69 -9.45
CA GLY A 344 -8.42 -9.15 -9.96
C GLY A 344 -9.34 -8.65 -8.86
N LEU A 345 -9.52 -9.43 -7.79
CA LEU A 345 -10.33 -9.04 -6.64
C LEU A 345 -9.79 -7.77 -5.96
N ILE A 346 -8.48 -7.71 -5.76
CA ILE A 346 -7.82 -6.58 -5.11
C ILE A 346 -7.91 -5.32 -5.97
N ILE A 347 -7.67 -5.45 -7.28
CA ILE A 347 -7.77 -4.35 -8.25
C ILE A 347 -9.19 -3.76 -8.23
N LEU A 348 -10.23 -4.60 -8.26
CA LEU A 348 -11.62 -4.14 -8.20
C LEU A 348 -11.90 -3.32 -6.92
N ILE A 349 -11.45 -3.79 -5.76
CA ILE A 349 -11.63 -3.05 -4.50
C ILE A 349 -10.86 -1.72 -4.53
N CYS A 350 -9.61 -1.72 -4.99
CA CYS A 350 -8.80 -0.52 -5.10
C CYS A 350 -9.42 0.52 -6.06
N CYS A 351 -9.91 0.07 -7.21
CA CYS A 351 -10.53 0.95 -8.19
C CYS A 351 -11.86 1.53 -7.69
N ALA A 352 -12.67 0.74 -6.98
CA ALA A 352 -13.89 1.25 -6.35
C ALA A 352 -13.58 2.28 -5.24
N GLY A 353 -12.55 2.01 -4.42
CA GLY A 353 -12.06 2.97 -3.42
C GLY A 353 -11.53 4.26 -4.06
N GLY A 354 -10.82 4.15 -5.19
CA GLY A 354 -10.33 5.28 -5.96
C GLY A 354 -11.45 6.14 -6.53
N ALA A 355 -12.46 5.49 -7.11
CA ALA A 355 -13.65 6.18 -7.58
C ALA A 355 -14.39 6.88 -6.43
N PHE A 356 -14.60 6.19 -5.31
CA PHE A 356 -15.24 6.79 -4.13
C PHE A 356 -14.48 8.01 -3.61
N GLY A 357 -13.14 7.91 -3.43
CA GLY A 357 -12.31 9.03 -2.99
C GLY A 357 -12.34 10.22 -3.96
N ALA A 358 -12.27 9.95 -5.27
CA ALA A 358 -12.34 10.98 -6.30
C ALA A 358 -13.71 11.67 -6.34
N ILE A 359 -14.81 10.92 -6.18
CA ILE A 359 -16.17 11.48 -6.08
C ILE A 359 -16.32 12.34 -4.80
N LEU A 360 -15.75 11.92 -3.67
CA LEU A 360 -15.72 12.77 -2.47
C LEU A 360 -14.96 14.08 -2.70
N LEU A 361 -13.84 14.07 -3.42
CA LEU A 361 -13.14 15.30 -3.78
C LEU A 361 -14.00 16.22 -4.66
N GLN A 362 -14.83 15.66 -5.53
CA GLN A 362 -15.77 16.44 -6.38
C GLN A 362 -16.91 17.11 -5.58
N THR A 363 -17.11 16.76 -4.31
CA THR A 363 -18.05 17.47 -3.41
C THR A 363 -17.48 18.80 -2.90
N GLY A 364 -16.22 19.16 -3.20
CA GLY A 364 -15.58 20.35 -2.67
C GLY A 364 -15.18 20.26 -1.20
N ILE A 365 -15.12 19.06 -0.62
CA ILE A 365 -14.78 18.86 0.80
C ILE A 365 -13.38 19.40 1.15
N GLY A 366 -12.40 19.30 0.22
CA GLY A 366 -11.02 19.76 0.43
C GLY A 366 -10.94 21.27 0.74
N PRO A 367 -11.38 22.15 -0.18
CA PRO A 367 -11.42 23.60 0.05
C PRO A 367 -12.26 23.99 1.28
N HIS A 368 -13.39 23.32 1.47
CA HIS A 368 -14.26 23.61 2.61
C HIS A 368 -13.59 23.33 3.97
N LEU A 369 -12.76 22.29 4.02
CA LEU A 369 -11.96 21.98 5.20
C LEU A 369 -10.84 23.00 5.43
N GLN A 370 -10.14 23.41 4.37
CA GLN A 370 -9.10 24.43 4.48
C GLN A 370 -9.62 25.74 5.06
N SER A 371 -10.81 26.17 4.65
CA SER A 371 -11.45 27.37 5.19
C SER A 371 -11.80 27.28 6.66
N LYS A 372 -12.02 26.07 7.21
CA LYS A 372 -12.37 25.84 8.61
C LYS A 372 -11.15 25.67 9.53
N VAL A 373 -10.05 25.12 9.01
CA VAL A 373 -8.84 24.83 9.83
C VAL A 373 -7.99 26.09 10.08
N GLY A 374 -8.22 27.17 9.31
CA GLY A 374 -7.51 28.44 9.50
C GLY A 374 -6.06 28.42 8.98
N GLU A 375 -5.57 29.55 8.48
CA GLU A 375 -4.17 29.75 8.11
C GLU A 375 -3.33 29.78 9.41
N GLY A 376 -2.50 28.75 9.62
CA GLY A 376 -1.56 28.68 10.75
C GLY A 376 -1.74 27.51 11.71
N ALA A 377 -2.76 26.67 11.57
CA ALA A 377 -2.83 25.42 12.33
C ALA A 377 -1.81 24.43 11.77
N SER A 378 -0.92 23.90 12.64
CA SER A 378 0.03 22.86 12.23
C SER A 378 -0.72 21.68 11.61
N SER A 379 -0.31 21.23 10.43
CA SER A 379 -0.94 20.09 9.75
C SER A 379 -0.61 18.75 10.40
N LEU A 380 0.26 18.72 11.43
CA LEU A 380 0.68 17.50 12.13
C LEU A 380 -0.48 16.72 12.77
N TRP A 381 -1.56 17.40 13.17
CA TRP A 381 -2.74 16.73 13.73
C TRP A 381 -3.45 15.80 12.74
N LEU A 382 -3.23 15.97 11.44
CA LEU A 382 -3.76 15.06 10.42
C LEU A 382 -3.17 13.66 10.53
N LEU A 383 -1.97 13.49 11.04
CA LEU A 383 -1.32 12.19 11.17
C LEU A 383 -2.06 11.30 12.20
N PRO A 384 -2.29 11.75 13.47
CA PRO A 384 -3.10 10.97 14.41
C PRO A 384 -4.57 10.85 13.97
N LEU A 385 -5.15 11.83 13.29
CA LEU A 385 -6.49 11.72 12.74
C LEU A 385 -6.55 10.62 11.67
N ALA A 386 -5.64 10.60 10.71
CA ALA A 386 -5.56 9.58 9.67
C ALA A 386 -5.37 8.17 10.26
N PHE A 387 -4.50 8.06 11.25
CA PHE A 387 -4.32 6.82 12.02
C PHE A 387 -5.63 6.38 12.69
N LEU A 388 -6.32 7.28 13.39
CA LEU A 388 -7.56 6.97 14.11
C LEU A 388 -8.68 6.56 13.15
N VAL A 389 -8.90 7.32 12.08
CA VAL A 389 -9.89 7.00 11.04
C VAL A 389 -9.64 5.61 10.47
N THR A 390 -8.38 5.32 10.11
CA THR A 390 -8.00 4.02 9.58
C THR A 390 -8.22 2.91 10.62
N THR A 391 -7.89 3.17 11.89
CA THR A 391 -8.08 2.22 13.00
C THR A 391 -9.56 1.89 13.21
N VAL A 392 -10.44 2.88 13.21
CA VAL A 392 -11.90 2.68 13.36
C VAL A 392 -12.43 1.81 12.22
N ILE A 393 -12.07 2.14 10.97
CA ILE A 393 -12.47 1.36 9.80
C ILE A 393 -11.91 -0.07 9.90
N ARG A 394 -10.66 -0.23 10.29
CA ARG A 394 -10.00 -1.52 10.47
C ARG A 394 -10.68 -2.39 11.53
N ALA A 395 -10.91 -1.82 12.70
CA ALA A 395 -11.58 -2.52 13.81
C ALA A 395 -13.01 -2.95 13.44
N ALA A 396 -13.67 -2.18 12.59
CA ALA A 396 -15.03 -2.46 12.14
C ALA A 396 -15.07 -3.60 11.09
N GLN A 397 -14.23 -3.54 10.04
CA GLN A 397 -14.37 -4.42 8.88
C GLN A 397 -13.35 -5.57 8.80
N GLY A 398 -12.27 -5.52 9.57
CA GLY A 398 -11.31 -6.64 9.67
C GLY A 398 -10.20 -6.67 8.59
N SER A 399 -10.26 -5.89 7.49
CA SER A 399 -9.24 -5.89 6.44
C SER A 399 -8.32 -4.67 6.49
N ALA A 400 -7.02 -4.87 6.64
CA ALA A 400 -6.04 -3.79 6.64
C ALA A 400 -5.99 -3.03 5.30
N THR A 401 -5.99 -3.76 4.19
CA THR A 401 -5.94 -3.17 2.84
C THR A 401 -7.18 -2.32 2.55
N VAL A 402 -8.38 -2.84 2.85
CA VAL A 402 -9.63 -2.10 2.64
C VAL A 402 -9.71 -0.87 3.57
N ALA A 403 -9.24 -1.00 4.81
CA ALA A 403 -9.17 0.14 5.73
C ALA A 403 -8.29 1.27 5.19
N MET A 404 -7.12 0.94 4.64
CA MET A 404 -6.22 1.93 4.03
C MET A 404 -6.85 2.60 2.81
N ILE A 405 -7.48 1.81 1.93
CA ILE A 405 -8.15 2.30 0.71
C ILE A 405 -9.29 3.27 1.08
N THR A 406 -10.12 2.88 2.04
CA THR A 406 -11.25 3.70 2.50
C THR A 406 -10.76 4.95 3.23
N ALA A 407 -9.77 4.81 4.13
CA ALA A 407 -9.23 5.91 4.90
C ALA A 407 -8.60 6.99 4.02
N VAL A 408 -7.80 6.62 3.02
CA VAL A 408 -7.18 7.60 2.12
C VAL A 408 -8.22 8.32 1.26
N GLY A 409 -9.33 7.66 0.91
CA GLY A 409 -10.46 8.31 0.23
C GLY A 409 -11.09 9.43 1.07
N ILE A 410 -11.11 9.25 2.39
CA ILE A 410 -11.63 10.23 3.36
C ILE A 410 -10.55 11.28 3.67
N VAL A 411 -9.39 10.85 4.14
CA VAL A 411 -8.34 11.73 4.66
C VAL A 411 -7.53 12.39 3.54
N GLY A 412 -7.47 11.80 2.36
CA GLY A 412 -6.76 12.36 1.20
C GLY A 412 -7.28 13.72 0.75
N SER A 413 -8.57 13.99 0.98
CA SER A 413 -9.16 15.31 0.73
C SER A 413 -8.54 16.41 1.60
N PHE A 414 -8.14 16.09 2.83
CA PHE A 414 -7.44 17.02 3.73
C PHE A 414 -5.99 17.26 3.29
N ALA A 415 -5.37 16.28 2.64
CA ALA A 415 -4.00 16.37 2.14
C ALA A 415 -3.87 17.23 0.86
N ALA A 416 -4.98 17.59 0.23
CA ALA A 416 -4.99 18.48 -0.94
C ALA A 416 -4.55 19.92 -0.59
N GLY A 417 -4.48 20.27 0.72
CA GLY A 417 -3.98 21.52 1.24
C GLY A 417 -2.45 21.59 1.32
N ASN A 418 -1.95 22.71 1.84
CA ASN A 418 -0.54 22.87 2.14
C ASN A 418 -0.20 22.12 3.42
N LEU A 419 0.44 20.97 3.29
CA LEU A 419 1.00 20.25 4.42
C LEU A 419 2.37 20.84 4.82
N ASP A 420 2.64 20.90 6.12
CA ASP A 420 3.95 21.33 6.65
C ASP A 420 5.02 20.26 6.45
N TYR A 421 4.64 19.05 6.00
CA TYR A 421 5.49 17.88 5.81
C TYR A 421 5.14 17.15 4.50
N HIS A 422 6.02 16.25 4.07
CA HIS A 422 5.80 15.44 2.86
C HIS A 422 4.62 14.49 3.04
N PRO A 423 3.72 14.34 2.05
CA PRO A 423 2.54 13.45 2.13
C PRO A 423 2.86 11.98 2.49
N VAL A 424 4.10 11.53 2.33
CA VAL A 424 4.52 10.17 2.71
C VAL A 424 4.25 9.87 4.19
N TYR A 425 4.37 10.87 5.08
CA TYR A 425 4.08 10.68 6.49
C TYR A 425 2.59 10.42 6.74
N LEU A 426 1.72 11.07 5.97
CA LEU A 426 0.28 10.77 6.01
C LEU A 426 -0.01 9.34 5.54
N ALA A 427 0.65 8.91 4.44
CA ALA A 427 0.53 7.53 3.97
C ALA A 427 1.00 6.51 5.01
N LEU A 428 2.12 6.78 5.69
CA LEU A 428 2.64 5.92 6.76
C LEU A 428 1.72 5.91 8.00
N ALA A 429 1.12 7.05 8.36
CA ALA A 429 0.13 7.11 9.45
C ALA A 429 -1.10 6.26 9.13
N ILE A 430 -1.62 6.33 7.89
CA ILE A 430 -2.69 5.44 7.40
C ILE A 430 -2.24 3.97 7.46
N GLY A 431 -1.01 3.66 6.99
CA GLY A 431 -0.45 2.33 7.05
C GLY A 431 -0.37 1.78 8.47
N CYS A 432 0.14 2.57 9.41
CA CYS A 432 0.16 2.22 10.83
C CYS A 432 -1.26 2.04 11.39
N GLY A 433 -2.19 2.94 11.05
CA GLY A 433 -3.59 2.88 11.49
C GLY A 433 -4.36 1.65 10.96
N SER A 434 -3.82 0.94 9.98
CA SER A 434 -4.44 -0.27 9.42
C SER A 434 -4.23 -1.54 10.26
N LYS A 435 -3.50 -1.47 11.37
CA LYS A 435 -3.14 -2.65 12.17
C LYS A 435 -3.73 -2.70 13.58
N PRO A 436 -4.09 -1.60 14.25
CA PRO A 436 -4.61 -1.68 15.61
C PRO A 436 -5.90 -2.48 15.70
N LEU A 437 -6.09 -3.07 16.88
CA LEU A 437 -7.31 -3.80 17.28
C LEU A 437 -7.78 -4.89 16.29
N PRO A 438 -6.89 -5.72 15.71
CA PRO A 438 -7.32 -6.86 14.94
C PRO A 438 -7.86 -7.92 15.89
N TRP A 439 -9.11 -8.34 15.69
CA TRP A 439 -9.79 -9.31 16.54
C TRP A 439 -10.46 -10.39 15.67
N MET A 440 -11.48 -11.05 16.14
CA MET A 440 -12.14 -12.18 15.46
C MET A 440 -12.77 -11.83 14.09
N ASN A 441 -12.86 -10.56 13.73
CA ASN A 441 -13.27 -10.12 12.39
C ASN A 441 -12.13 -10.13 11.35
N ASP A 442 -10.89 -10.38 11.79
CA ASP A 442 -9.70 -10.42 10.95
C ASP A 442 -9.40 -11.83 10.45
N SER A 443 -9.25 -12.03 9.15
CA SER A 443 -8.84 -13.33 8.57
C SER A 443 -7.50 -13.79 9.11
N GLY A 444 -6.52 -12.88 9.23
CA GLY A 444 -5.19 -13.17 9.77
C GLY A 444 -5.23 -13.69 11.21
N PHE A 445 -6.17 -13.19 12.05
CA PHE A 445 -6.39 -13.71 13.39
C PHE A 445 -6.67 -15.22 13.37
N TRP A 446 -7.58 -15.66 12.52
CA TRP A 446 -7.96 -17.07 12.42
C TRP A 446 -6.90 -17.94 11.74
N VAL A 447 -6.21 -17.40 10.73
CA VAL A 447 -5.09 -18.10 10.08
C VAL A 447 -3.98 -18.37 11.09
N VAL A 448 -3.56 -17.35 11.84
CA VAL A 448 -2.54 -17.51 12.88
C VAL A 448 -3.02 -18.47 13.97
N GLN A 449 -4.24 -18.30 14.46
CA GLN A 449 -4.83 -19.11 15.51
C GLN A 449 -4.83 -20.61 15.14
N ARG A 450 -5.38 -20.93 13.97
CA ARG A 450 -5.50 -22.32 13.51
C ARG A 450 -4.14 -22.97 13.26
N LEU A 451 -3.22 -22.22 12.64
CA LEU A 451 -1.93 -22.77 12.26
C LEU A 451 -0.93 -22.84 13.43
N SER A 452 -1.00 -21.93 14.39
CA SER A 452 -0.12 -21.95 15.58
C SER A 452 -0.65 -22.84 16.71
N GLY A 453 -1.93 -23.21 16.69
CA GLY A 453 -2.58 -23.90 17.81
C GLY A 453 -2.81 -22.98 19.04
N PHE A 454 -2.75 -21.67 18.87
CA PHE A 454 -3.05 -20.71 19.94
C PHE A 454 -4.55 -20.69 20.23
N THR A 455 -4.91 -20.51 21.49
CA THR A 455 -6.29 -20.25 21.88
C THR A 455 -6.69 -18.81 21.55
N GLU A 456 -8.00 -18.52 21.46
CA GLU A 456 -8.48 -17.16 21.22
C GLU A 456 -7.97 -16.16 22.26
N LYS A 457 -7.90 -16.54 23.54
CA LYS A 457 -7.35 -15.70 24.61
C LYS A 457 -5.86 -15.42 24.42
N GLU A 458 -5.09 -16.40 23.95
CA GLU A 458 -3.68 -16.23 23.62
C GLU A 458 -3.53 -15.33 22.39
N MET A 459 -4.39 -15.47 21.38
CA MET A 459 -4.42 -14.60 20.20
C MET A 459 -4.69 -13.13 20.55
N LEU A 460 -5.65 -12.87 21.43
CA LEU A 460 -5.92 -11.50 21.87
C LEU A 460 -4.70 -10.86 22.56
N LYS A 461 -3.93 -11.64 23.32
CA LYS A 461 -2.72 -11.15 24.00
C LYS A 461 -1.50 -11.05 23.09
N THR A 462 -1.40 -11.91 22.08
CA THR A 462 -0.25 -11.97 21.16
C THR A 462 -0.50 -11.11 19.92
N TRP A 463 -1.48 -11.46 19.10
CA TRP A 463 -1.81 -10.82 17.85
C TRP A 463 -2.37 -9.40 18.04
N THR A 464 -3.48 -9.28 18.79
CA THR A 464 -4.20 -8.01 18.92
C THR A 464 -3.39 -6.95 19.66
N VAL A 465 -2.85 -7.29 20.83
CA VAL A 465 -2.08 -6.33 21.64
C VAL A 465 -0.77 -5.96 20.94
N MET A 466 -0.05 -6.94 20.38
CA MET A 466 1.20 -6.65 19.67
C MET A 466 0.99 -5.73 18.48
N LEU A 467 0.05 -6.08 17.59
CA LEU A 467 -0.20 -5.26 16.40
C LEU A 467 -0.66 -3.85 16.77
N THR A 468 -1.44 -3.69 17.83
CA THR A 468 -1.80 -2.37 18.35
C THR A 468 -0.58 -1.63 18.87
N ALA A 469 0.27 -2.26 19.68
CA ALA A 469 1.47 -1.64 20.24
C ALA A 469 2.45 -1.18 19.15
N ILE A 470 2.77 -2.05 18.17
CA ILE A 470 3.70 -1.70 17.09
C ILE A 470 3.13 -0.63 16.15
N SER A 471 1.81 -0.57 16.00
CA SER A 471 1.14 0.47 15.22
C SER A 471 1.24 1.84 15.89
N VAL A 472 1.02 1.90 17.18
CA VAL A 472 1.20 3.12 17.98
C VAL A 472 2.66 3.55 17.96
N ALA A 473 3.61 2.62 18.13
CA ALA A 473 5.03 2.90 18.01
C ALA A 473 5.39 3.46 16.62
N GLY A 474 4.81 2.90 15.55
CA GLY A 474 4.98 3.40 14.19
C GLY A 474 4.42 4.81 14.01
N LEU A 475 3.23 5.10 14.55
CA LEU A 475 2.67 6.46 14.53
C LEU A 475 3.58 7.46 15.24
N LEU A 476 4.08 7.11 16.43
CA LEU A 476 5.00 7.97 17.20
C LEU A 476 6.28 8.24 16.41
N GLN A 477 6.85 7.22 15.77
CA GLN A 477 7.99 7.40 14.87
C GLN A 477 7.67 8.33 13.72
N VAL A 478 6.51 8.15 13.05
CA VAL A 478 6.08 9.00 11.93
C VAL A 478 5.89 10.45 12.35
N LEU A 479 5.33 10.71 13.53
CA LEU A 479 5.19 12.06 14.09
C LEU A 479 6.56 12.71 14.31
N VAL A 480 7.49 11.99 14.95
CA VAL A 480 8.86 12.48 15.15
C VAL A 480 9.55 12.74 13.81
N MET A 481 9.43 11.84 12.85
CA MET A 481 10.03 12.03 11.52
C MET A 481 9.43 13.23 10.78
N ALA A 482 8.13 13.44 10.86
CA ALA A 482 7.46 14.58 10.21
C ALA A 482 7.90 15.92 10.80
N GLU A 483 8.19 15.98 12.10
CA GLU A 483 8.70 17.17 12.78
C GLU A 483 10.17 17.41 12.50
N VAL A 484 11.01 16.37 12.64
CA VAL A 484 12.49 16.48 12.54
C VAL A 484 12.96 16.53 11.09
N LEU A 485 12.29 15.78 10.19
CA LEU A 485 12.65 15.66 8.78
C LEU A 485 11.39 15.86 7.90
N PRO A 486 10.84 17.07 7.81
CA PRO A 486 9.56 17.30 7.14
C PRO A 486 9.58 17.01 5.63
N MET A 487 10.77 16.84 5.01
CA MET A 487 10.94 16.48 3.59
C MET A 487 10.02 17.33 2.67
N LYS A 488 9.85 18.61 2.96
CA LYS A 488 9.00 19.49 2.16
C LYS A 488 9.41 19.40 0.69
N PRO A 489 8.48 19.23 -0.26
CA PRO A 489 8.83 19.33 -1.66
C PRO A 489 9.50 20.68 -1.88
N ALA A 490 10.64 20.70 -2.55
CA ALA A 490 11.29 21.93 -2.94
C ALA A 490 10.25 22.81 -3.67
N LYS A 491 10.08 24.07 -3.23
CA LYS A 491 9.27 25.01 -4.01
C LYS A 491 9.82 24.98 -5.43
N PRO A 492 8.99 24.86 -6.47
CA PRO A 492 9.46 24.92 -7.84
C PRO A 492 10.29 26.22 -7.96
N GLU A 493 11.58 26.10 -8.26
CA GLU A 493 12.37 27.26 -8.63
C GLU A 493 11.65 27.91 -9.81
N ALA A 494 11.27 29.16 -9.66
CA ALA A 494 10.70 29.95 -10.73
C ALA A 494 11.71 29.89 -11.89
N LYS A 495 11.37 29.17 -12.97
CA LYS A 495 12.18 29.17 -14.18
C LYS A 495 12.43 30.62 -14.53
N PRO A 496 13.69 31.02 -14.79
CA PRO A 496 13.99 32.38 -15.18
C PRO A 496 13.08 32.71 -16.37
N LYS A 497 12.41 33.86 -16.29
CA LYS A 497 11.55 34.36 -17.36
C LYS A 497 12.37 34.32 -18.66
N GLN A 498 12.05 33.38 -19.54
CA GLN A 498 12.46 33.51 -20.93
C GLN A 498 11.79 34.77 -21.43
N THR A 499 12.58 35.80 -21.55
CA THR A 499 12.22 37.01 -22.30
C THR A 499 11.87 36.54 -23.72
N SER A 500 10.58 36.44 -24.00
CA SER A 500 10.11 36.22 -25.37
C SER A 500 10.54 37.41 -26.22
N GLN A 501 11.62 37.23 -26.96
CA GLN A 501 11.79 38.02 -28.18
C GLN A 501 10.63 37.63 -29.09
N VAL A 502 9.71 38.55 -29.19
CA VAL A 502 8.63 38.51 -30.19
C VAL A 502 9.30 38.82 -31.54
N ASP A 503 9.76 37.76 -32.22
CA ASP A 503 10.03 37.81 -33.63
C ASP A 503 8.67 37.83 -34.36
N SER A 504 8.36 38.99 -34.86
CA SER A 504 7.22 39.29 -35.74
C SER A 504 7.31 38.44 -37.03
N VAL A 505 6.50 37.40 -37.13
CA VAL A 505 6.26 36.67 -38.38
C VAL A 505 5.00 37.24 -39.03
N PRO A 506 5.07 37.70 -40.29
CA PRO A 506 3.93 38.34 -40.96
C PRO A 506 2.85 37.29 -41.31
N ALA A 507 1.61 37.71 -41.10
CA ALA A 507 0.42 36.99 -41.53
C ALA A 507 0.47 36.72 -43.04
N ARG A 508 0.41 35.43 -43.43
CA ARG A 508 0.00 35.04 -44.78
C ARG A 508 -1.18 34.07 -44.69
N ALA A 509 -2.22 34.56 -45.35
CA ALA A 509 -3.47 33.90 -45.65
C ALA A 509 -3.27 32.56 -46.41
N GLY A 510 -4.17 31.63 -46.18
CA GLY A 510 -4.27 30.38 -46.91
C GLY A 510 -5.45 29.57 -46.44
N LEU A 511 -6.66 30.02 -46.74
CA LEU A 511 -7.85 29.19 -46.86
C LEU A 511 -7.69 28.26 -48.07
N ALA A 512 -7.90 26.96 -47.95
CA ALA A 512 -8.76 26.16 -48.84
C ALA A 512 -8.56 24.66 -48.62
N SER A 513 -9.70 23.98 -48.37
CA SER A 513 -10.14 22.68 -48.90
C SER A 513 -9.36 21.41 -48.52
N LEU A 514 -10.10 20.50 -47.90
CA LEU A 514 -10.53 19.18 -48.46
C LEU A 514 -11.21 18.38 -47.33
N GLU A 515 -12.45 18.08 -47.57
CA GLU A 515 -13.28 16.90 -47.44
C GLU A 515 -12.91 15.88 -46.37
#